data_9ef8472b7345fa00d68131bc71783a67
#
_entry.id   9ef8472b7345fa00d68131bc71783a67
#
_cell.length_a   1.000
_cell.length_b   1.000
_cell.length_c   1.000
_cell.angle_alpha   90.00
_cell.angle_beta   90.00
_cell.angle_gamma   90.00
#
_symmetry.space_group_name_H-M   'P 1'
#
loop_
_entity.id
_entity.type
_entity.pdbx_description
1 polymer ?
#
loop_
_entity_poly.entity_id
_entity_poly.type
_entity_poly.pdbx_seq_one_letter_code
_entity_poly.pdbx_strand_id
1 'polypeptide(L)'
;MSEKLVEIKDLEISFGEGSKKFVAVKNANFFINKGETFSLVGESGSGKTTIGRAIIGLNDTSNGDIIFDGQKINGKKSREQAAELIRRIQMIFQDPAASLNERATVDYIISEGLYNHRLFKDEEERKEKVQSIIREVGLLAEHLTRYPHEFSGGQRQRIGIARALVMQPDFVIADEPISALDVSVRAQVLNLLKKFQKELGLTYLFIAHDLSVVRFISDRIAVIYKGVIVEVAETEELFNNPIHPYTQALLSAVPIPDPILERKKVLKVYDPSQHDYETDKPSMVEIRPGHYVWVNQAELARYQKGLN
;
A
#
# COMPACT_ATOMS: atom_id res chain seq x y z
N MET A 1 19.09 -5.90 -12.61
CA MET A 1 17.64 -5.64 -12.55
C MET A 1 17.17 -6.07 -11.17
N SER A 2 16.42 -5.22 -10.46
CA SER A 2 15.83 -5.59 -9.18
C SER A 2 14.84 -6.73 -9.37
N GLU A 3 14.83 -7.68 -8.43
CA GLU A 3 13.93 -8.84 -8.44
C GLU A 3 12.51 -8.39 -8.11
N LYS A 4 11.54 -8.74 -8.94
CA LYS A 4 10.13 -8.44 -8.69
C LYS A 4 9.57 -9.41 -7.65
N LEU A 5 9.02 -8.88 -6.56
CA LEU A 5 8.35 -9.67 -5.54
C LEU A 5 6.84 -9.81 -5.80
N VAL A 6 6.19 -8.73 -6.23
CA VAL A 6 4.75 -8.74 -6.57
C VAL A 6 4.57 -8.25 -8.00
N GLU A 7 3.76 -8.95 -8.80
CA GLU A 7 3.32 -8.47 -10.11
C GLU A 7 1.80 -8.54 -10.20
N ILE A 8 1.20 -7.44 -10.62
CA ILE A 8 -0.22 -7.31 -10.90
C ILE A 8 -0.40 -7.18 -12.40
N LYS A 9 -1.15 -8.11 -13.00
CA LYS A 9 -1.35 -8.19 -14.46
C LYS A 9 -2.84 -8.21 -14.80
N ASP A 10 -3.30 -7.22 -15.54
CA ASP A 10 -4.66 -7.07 -16.05
C ASP A 10 -5.74 -7.27 -14.96
N LEU A 11 -5.43 -6.82 -13.72
CA LEU A 11 -6.26 -7.08 -12.56
C LEU A 11 -7.59 -6.33 -12.65
N GLU A 12 -8.69 -7.07 -12.61
CA GLU A 12 -10.04 -6.54 -12.43
C GLU A 12 -10.65 -7.06 -11.13
N ILE A 13 -11.28 -6.16 -10.39
CA ILE A 13 -12.03 -6.51 -9.18
C ILE A 13 -13.42 -5.88 -9.29
N SER A 14 -14.45 -6.70 -9.22
CA SER A 14 -15.84 -6.25 -9.29
C SER A 14 -16.66 -6.83 -8.15
N PHE A 15 -17.67 -6.10 -7.72
CA PHE A 15 -18.62 -6.47 -6.66
C PHE A 15 -20.03 -6.48 -7.21
N GLY A 16 -20.89 -7.31 -6.62
CA GLY A 16 -22.28 -7.48 -7.04
C GLY A 16 -22.42 -8.33 -8.29
N GLU A 17 -23.67 -8.57 -8.70
CA GLU A 17 -24.02 -9.40 -9.85
C GLU A 17 -25.02 -8.70 -10.77
N GLY A 18 -25.04 -9.10 -12.04
CA GLY A 18 -25.99 -8.62 -13.06
C GLY A 18 -25.95 -7.10 -13.22
N SER A 19 -27.10 -6.44 -13.16
CA SER A 19 -27.25 -4.99 -13.33
C SER A 19 -26.66 -4.16 -12.17
N LYS A 20 -26.33 -4.78 -11.04
CA LYS A 20 -25.69 -4.16 -9.88
C LYS A 20 -24.17 -4.39 -9.82
N LYS A 21 -23.58 -4.94 -10.88
CA LYS A 21 -22.13 -5.15 -10.95
C LYS A 21 -21.41 -3.79 -10.96
N PHE A 22 -20.54 -3.58 -9.99
CA PHE A 22 -19.66 -2.42 -9.88
C PHE A 22 -18.21 -2.86 -10.04
N VAL A 23 -17.49 -2.28 -11.00
CA VAL A 23 -16.07 -2.57 -11.24
C VAL A 23 -15.24 -1.57 -10.44
N ALA A 24 -14.65 -2.02 -9.35
CA ALA A 24 -13.85 -1.20 -8.43
C ALA A 24 -12.41 -1.00 -8.91
N VAL A 25 -11.84 -1.99 -9.60
CA VAL A 25 -10.49 -1.94 -10.19
C VAL A 25 -10.58 -2.43 -11.62
N LYS A 26 -9.96 -1.70 -12.54
CA LYS A 26 -10.06 -1.94 -13.99
C LYS A 26 -8.65 -2.07 -14.57
N ASN A 27 -8.31 -3.26 -15.08
CA ASN A 27 -7.07 -3.52 -15.81
C ASN A 27 -5.81 -2.94 -15.13
N ALA A 28 -5.68 -3.15 -13.81
CA ALA A 28 -4.53 -2.63 -13.10
C ALA A 28 -3.27 -3.45 -13.45
N ASN A 29 -2.20 -2.73 -13.79
CA ASN A 29 -0.91 -3.29 -14.17
C ASN A 29 0.21 -2.54 -13.44
N PHE A 30 0.97 -3.22 -12.58
CA PHE A 30 2.18 -2.71 -11.94
C PHE A 30 2.97 -3.86 -11.30
N PHE A 31 4.18 -3.56 -10.86
CA PHE A 31 5.00 -4.51 -10.10
C PHE A 31 5.68 -3.81 -8.93
N ILE A 32 6.05 -4.60 -7.93
CA ILE A 32 6.77 -4.15 -6.73
C ILE A 32 8.06 -4.96 -6.65
N ASN A 33 9.20 -4.28 -6.55
CA ASN A 33 10.48 -4.94 -6.40
C ASN A 33 10.73 -5.35 -4.95
N LYS A 34 11.56 -6.35 -4.76
CA LYS A 34 11.97 -6.80 -3.43
C LYS A 34 12.73 -5.70 -2.69
N GLY A 35 12.33 -5.45 -1.44
CA GLY A 35 12.94 -4.43 -0.57
C GLY A 35 12.50 -2.99 -0.86
N GLU A 36 11.61 -2.73 -1.85
CA GLU A 36 11.11 -1.37 -2.09
C GLU A 36 9.85 -1.05 -1.30
N THR A 37 9.64 0.23 -1.04
CA THR A 37 8.34 0.79 -0.66
C THR A 37 7.66 1.33 -1.90
N PHE A 38 6.67 0.60 -2.40
CA PHE A 38 5.80 1.01 -3.50
C PHE A 38 4.52 1.60 -2.94
N SER A 39 4.21 2.85 -3.29
CA SER A 39 2.98 3.50 -2.81
C SER A 39 1.88 3.51 -3.84
N LEU A 40 0.64 3.33 -3.37
CA LEU A 40 -0.58 3.45 -4.16
C LEU A 40 -1.38 4.64 -3.63
N VAL A 41 -1.53 5.69 -4.46
CA VAL A 41 -2.16 6.95 -4.07
C VAL A 41 -3.34 7.30 -4.96
N GLY A 42 -4.30 8.03 -4.42
CA GLY A 42 -5.51 8.50 -5.12
C GLY A 42 -6.61 8.86 -4.13
N GLU A 43 -7.71 9.39 -4.64
CA GLU A 43 -8.87 9.78 -3.81
C GLU A 43 -9.48 8.61 -3.05
N SER A 44 -10.27 8.91 -2.01
CA SER A 44 -11.06 7.90 -1.30
C SER A 44 -12.02 7.18 -2.27
N GLY A 45 -12.13 5.86 -2.14
CA GLY A 45 -12.96 5.05 -3.04
C GLY A 45 -12.35 4.77 -4.41
N SER A 46 -11.11 5.15 -4.70
CA SER A 46 -10.46 4.87 -6.00
C SER A 46 -10.03 3.41 -6.22
N GLY A 47 -10.15 2.53 -5.21
CA GLY A 47 -9.82 1.10 -5.34
C GLY A 47 -8.53 0.66 -4.65
N LYS A 48 -7.79 1.54 -3.95
CA LYS A 48 -6.50 1.24 -3.28
C LYS A 48 -6.59 0.07 -2.30
N THR A 49 -7.43 0.22 -1.28
CA THR A 49 -7.69 -0.83 -0.26
C THR A 49 -8.21 -2.11 -0.89
N THR A 50 -9.00 -2.00 -1.97
CA THR A 50 -9.54 -3.14 -2.71
C THR A 50 -8.41 -3.99 -3.32
N ILE A 51 -7.39 -3.34 -3.92
CA ILE A 51 -6.19 -4.03 -4.44
C ILE A 51 -5.43 -4.70 -3.30
N GLY A 52 -5.15 -3.98 -2.21
CA GLY A 52 -4.46 -4.55 -1.05
C GLY A 52 -5.17 -5.79 -0.49
N ARG A 53 -6.49 -5.72 -0.33
CA ARG A 53 -7.31 -6.84 0.15
C ARG A 53 -7.36 -8.02 -0.84
N ALA A 54 -7.29 -7.76 -2.14
CA ALA A 54 -7.21 -8.83 -3.14
C ALA A 54 -5.87 -9.57 -3.08
N ILE A 55 -4.76 -8.87 -2.83
CA ILE A 55 -3.44 -9.49 -2.71
C ILE A 55 -3.40 -10.48 -1.53
N ILE A 56 -4.00 -10.14 -0.39
CA ILE A 56 -4.06 -11.05 0.77
C ILE A 56 -5.22 -12.05 0.69
N GLY A 57 -6.01 -12.03 -0.40
CA GLY A 57 -7.11 -12.98 -0.62
C GLY A 57 -8.39 -12.70 0.17
N LEU A 58 -8.60 -11.47 0.67
CA LEU A 58 -9.86 -11.04 1.28
C LEU A 58 -10.92 -10.61 0.27
N ASN A 59 -10.50 -10.21 -0.93
CA ASN A 59 -11.38 -9.93 -2.05
C ASN A 59 -11.06 -10.87 -3.20
N ASP A 60 -12.09 -11.43 -3.83
CA ASP A 60 -11.94 -12.19 -5.06
C ASP A 60 -11.62 -11.25 -6.25
N THR A 61 -10.87 -11.79 -7.21
CA THR A 61 -10.55 -11.10 -8.45
C THR A 61 -11.51 -11.56 -9.55
N SER A 62 -12.01 -10.62 -10.37
CA SER A 62 -12.89 -10.93 -11.49
C SER A 62 -12.10 -11.33 -12.73
N ASN A 63 -10.90 -10.79 -12.92
CA ASN A 63 -9.98 -11.11 -14.01
C ASN A 63 -8.54 -10.77 -13.60
N GLY A 64 -7.57 -11.24 -14.38
CA GLY A 64 -6.15 -10.97 -14.24
C GLY A 64 -5.45 -11.80 -13.17
N ASP A 65 -4.16 -11.50 -13.01
CA ASP A 65 -3.27 -12.29 -12.18
C ASP A 65 -2.60 -11.44 -11.10
N ILE A 66 -2.53 -12.01 -9.89
CA ILE A 66 -1.67 -11.54 -8.80
C ILE A 66 -0.57 -12.58 -8.65
N ILE A 67 0.67 -12.17 -8.89
CA ILE A 67 1.85 -13.02 -8.82
C ILE A 67 2.70 -12.55 -7.65
N PHE A 68 3.07 -13.45 -6.76
CA PHE A 68 3.95 -13.23 -5.62
C PHE A 68 5.12 -14.20 -5.71
N ASP A 69 6.34 -13.66 -5.72
CA ASP A 69 7.58 -14.44 -5.83
C ASP A 69 7.54 -15.45 -6.98
N GLY A 70 7.09 -14.98 -8.18
CA GLY A 70 6.95 -15.78 -9.39
C GLY A 70 5.75 -16.74 -9.43
N GLN A 71 4.94 -16.85 -8.36
CA GLN A 71 3.80 -17.75 -8.29
C GLN A 71 2.47 -16.98 -8.31
N LYS A 72 1.49 -17.44 -9.10
CA LYS A 72 0.13 -16.90 -9.09
C LYS A 72 -0.54 -17.23 -7.76
N ILE A 73 -1.04 -16.20 -7.06
CA ILE A 73 -1.62 -16.32 -5.73
C ILE A 73 -3.12 -16.04 -5.65
N ASN A 74 -3.76 -15.54 -6.69
CA ASN A 74 -5.22 -15.43 -6.73
C ASN A 74 -5.87 -16.70 -7.32
N GLY A 75 -7.10 -17.01 -6.92
CA GLY A 75 -7.81 -18.23 -7.26
C GLY A 75 -7.67 -19.36 -6.23
N LYS A 76 -7.93 -20.62 -6.64
CA LYS A 76 -7.91 -21.78 -5.74
C LYS A 76 -6.48 -22.10 -5.29
N LYS A 77 -6.31 -22.34 -3.99
CA LYS A 77 -5.03 -22.66 -3.34
C LYS A 77 -5.17 -23.92 -2.48
N SER A 78 -4.09 -24.69 -2.31
CA SER A 78 -4.06 -25.72 -1.28
C SER A 78 -3.99 -25.07 0.12
N ARG A 79 -4.27 -25.86 1.15
CA ARG A 79 -4.18 -25.39 2.54
C ARG A 79 -2.75 -24.97 2.91
N GLU A 80 -1.77 -25.69 2.41
CA GLU A 80 -0.34 -25.41 2.62
C GLU A 80 0.07 -24.09 1.95
N GLN A 81 -0.31 -23.90 0.69
CA GLN A 81 -0.06 -22.65 -0.05
C GLN A 81 -0.71 -21.45 0.65
N ALA A 82 -1.95 -21.60 1.12
CA ALA A 82 -2.63 -20.53 1.85
C ALA A 82 -1.90 -20.19 3.15
N ALA A 83 -1.47 -21.19 3.92
CA ALA A 83 -0.73 -21.00 5.16
C ALA A 83 0.63 -20.32 4.93
N GLU A 84 1.34 -20.70 3.87
CA GLU A 84 2.60 -20.06 3.48
C GLU A 84 2.41 -18.58 3.12
N LEU A 85 1.40 -18.28 2.29
CA LEU A 85 1.10 -16.90 1.88
C LEU A 85 0.73 -16.03 3.07
N ILE A 86 -0.11 -16.53 4.01
CA ILE A 86 -0.46 -15.80 5.24
C ILE A 86 0.80 -15.46 6.06
N ARG A 87 1.78 -16.35 6.12
CA ARG A 87 3.04 -16.08 6.81
C ARG A 87 3.87 -15.02 6.11
N ARG A 88 3.98 -15.10 4.77
CA ARG A 88 4.87 -14.24 3.96
C ARG A 88 4.27 -12.87 3.63
N ILE A 89 2.94 -12.75 3.63
CA ILE A 89 2.21 -11.51 3.30
C ILE A 89 1.37 -11.10 4.50
N GLN A 90 1.65 -9.92 5.06
CA GLN A 90 0.91 -9.38 6.20
C GLN A 90 0.28 -8.04 5.87
N MET A 91 -0.74 -7.65 6.64
CA MET A 91 -1.44 -6.37 6.46
C MET A 91 -1.52 -5.59 7.77
N ILE A 92 -1.15 -4.31 7.69
CA ILE A 92 -1.39 -3.31 8.71
C ILE A 92 -2.64 -2.55 8.30
N PHE A 93 -3.69 -2.63 9.12
CA PHE A 93 -5.00 -2.07 8.79
C PHE A 93 -5.11 -0.58 9.14
N GLN A 94 -6.00 0.11 8.44
CA GLN A 94 -6.29 1.54 8.60
C GLN A 94 -6.80 1.89 10.01
N ASP A 95 -7.70 1.08 10.56
CA ASP A 95 -8.24 1.27 11.91
C ASP A 95 -7.67 0.23 12.87
N PRO A 96 -6.71 0.65 13.72
CA PRO A 96 -6.13 -0.26 14.71
C PRO A 96 -7.13 -0.72 15.76
N ALA A 97 -8.14 0.10 16.11
CA ALA A 97 -9.14 -0.28 17.10
C ALA A 97 -10.05 -1.39 16.57
N ALA A 98 -10.52 -1.28 15.33
CA ALA A 98 -11.34 -2.31 14.69
C ALA A 98 -10.55 -3.60 14.38
N SER A 99 -9.22 -3.53 14.29
CA SER A 99 -8.38 -4.67 13.90
C SER A 99 -7.81 -5.48 15.04
N LEU A 100 -7.89 -4.99 16.29
CA LEU A 100 -7.39 -5.67 17.48
C LEU A 100 -8.54 -6.26 18.29
N ASN A 101 -8.33 -7.45 18.84
CA ASN A 101 -9.29 -8.07 19.74
C ASN A 101 -9.24 -7.41 21.13
N GLU A 102 -10.21 -6.57 21.45
CA GLU A 102 -10.30 -5.84 22.73
C GLU A 102 -10.38 -6.74 23.98
N ARG A 103 -10.65 -8.04 23.81
CA ARG A 103 -10.76 -9.04 24.91
C ARG A 103 -9.48 -9.85 25.09
N ALA A 104 -8.47 -9.63 24.27
CA ALA A 104 -7.19 -10.32 24.32
C ALA A 104 -6.09 -9.39 24.84
N THR A 105 -5.12 -9.93 25.54
CA THR A 105 -3.92 -9.19 25.94
C THR A 105 -3.04 -8.90 24.71
N VAL A 106 -2.19 -7.87 24.81
CA VAL A 106 -1.23 -7.53 23.76
C VAL A 106 -0.31 -8.69 23.44
N ASP A 107 0.14 -9.46 24.45
CA ASP A 107 0.95 -10.69 24.25
C ASP A 107 0.21 -11.67 23.35
N TYR A 108 -1.07 -11.97 23.64
CA TYR A 108 -1.84 -12.90 22.82
C TYR A 108 -2.04 -12.39 21.40
N ILE A 109 -2.39 -11.11 21.21
CA ILE A 109 -2.61 -10.49 19.90
C ILE A 109 -1.37 -10.61 19.01
N ILE A 110 -0.19 -10.33 19.57
CA ILE A 110 1.08 -10.45 18.82
C ILE A 110 1.43 -11.92 18.58
N SER A 111 1.19 -12.78 19.56
CA SER A 111 1.54 -14.22 19.48
C SER A 111 0.61 -15.05 18.61
N GLU A 112 -0.60 -14.57 18.30
CA GLU A 112 -1.65 -15.36 17.61
C GLU A 112 -1.13 -15.98 16.31
N GLY A 113 -0.44 -15.19 15.49
CA GLY A 113 0.18 -15.68 14.25
C GLY A 113 1.25 -16.74 14.49
N LEU A 114 2.07 -16.57 15.53
CA LEU A 114 3.10 -17.53 15.91
C LEU A 114 2.48 -18.89 16.31
N TYR A 115 1.40 -18.89 17.09
CA TYR A 115 0.66 -20.10 17.47
C TYR A 115 0.03 -20.79 16.26
N ASN A 116 -0.68 -20.04 15.43
CA ASN A 116 -1.42 -20.59 14.30
C ASN A 116 -0.50 -21.25 13.25
N HIS A 117 0.72 -20.71 13.10
CA HIS A 117 1.70 -21.19 12.10
C HIS A 117 2.86 -21.97 12.72
N ARG A 118 2.86 -22.21 14.06
CA ARG A 118 3.90 -22.93 14.80
C ARG A 118 5.31 -22.38 14.53
N LEU A 119 5.46 -21.06 14.63
CA LEU A 119 6.72 -20.34 14.31
C LEU A 119 7.66 -20.21 15.51
N PHE A 120 7.57 -21.10 16.47
CA PHE A 120 8.46 -21.21 17.62
C PHE A 120 8.60 -22.66 18.04
N LYS A 121 9.71 -23.00 18.66
CA LYS A 121 9.98 -24.38 19.15
C LYS A 121 9.44 -24.63 20.56
N ASP A 122 9.48 -23.57 21.42
CA ASP A 122 9.03 -23.62 22.80
C ASP A 122 8.51 -22.22 23.25
N GLU A 123 7.86 -22.18 24.42
CA GLU A 123 7.26 -20.96 24.97
C GLU A 123 8.30 -19.88 25.32
N GLU A 124 9.56 -20.24 25.53
CA GLU A 124 10.62 -19.30 25.81
C GLU A 124 10.99 -18.51 24.55
N GLU A 125 11.20 -19.19 23.43
CA GLU A 125 11.44 -18.55 22.11
C GLU A 125 10.25 -17.69 21.68
N ARG A 126 9.01 -18.12 21.91
CA ARG A 126 7.81 -17.30 21.64
C ARG A 126 7.87 -15.98 22.42
N LYS A 127 8.12 -16.06 23.73
CA LYS A 127 8.21 -14.88 24.59
C LYS A 127 9.34 -13.94 24.16
N GLU A 128 10.48 -14.48 23.79
CA GLU A 128 11.62 -13.70 23.31
C GLU A 128 11.24 -12.94 22.02
N LYS A 129 10.62 -13.61 21.04
CA LYS A 129 10.15 -12.98 19.80
C LYS A 129 9.16 -11.84 20.06
N VAL A 130 8.19 -12.07 20.93
CA VAL A 130 7.18 -11.07 21.28
C VAL A 130 7.79 -9.90 22.05
N GLN A 131 8.70 -10.17 22.99
CA GLN A 131 9.42 -9.12 23.73
C GLN A 131 10.37 -8.32 22.85
N SER A 132 10.99 -8.95 21.85
CA SER A 132 11.82 -8.25 20.87
C SER A 132 10.98 -7.28 20.06
N ILE A 133 9.95 -7.78 19.38
CA ILE A 133 9.15 -6.94 18.48
C ILE A 133 8.42 -5.82 19.21
N ILE A 134 7.94 -6.03 20.46
CA ILE A 134 7.25 -4.98 21.20
C ILE A 134 8.18 -3.82 21.54
N ARG A 135 9.45 -4.11 21.86
CA ARG A 135 10.48 -3.09 22.08
C ARG A 135 10.85 -2.37 20.79
N GLU A 136 10.97 -3.09 19.68
CA GLU A 136 11.30 -2.54 18.35
C GLU A 136 10.27 -1.53 17.87
N VAL A 137 8.97 -1.76 18.16
CA VAL A 137 7.92 -0.79 17.88
C VAL A 137 7.84 0.34 18.92
N GLY A 138 8.75 0.38 19.88
CA GLY A 138 8.86 1.44 20.90
C GLY A 138 7.82 1.35 22.00
N LEU A 139 7.38 0.15 22.34
CA LEU A 139 6.53 -0.15 23.50
C LEU A 139 7.35 -0.91 24.57
N LEU A 140 6.82 -0.93 25.81
CA LEU A 140 7.50 -1.59 26.93
C LEU A 140 7.03 -3.04 27.07
N ALA A 141 7.91 -3.91 27.59
CA ALA A 141 7.57 -5.32 27.83
C ALA A 141 6.38 -5.48 28.81
N GLU A 142 6.24 -4.58 29.79
CA GLU A 142 5.14 -4.56 30.74
C GLU A 142 3.76 -4.31 30.07
N HIS A 143 3.75 -3.73 28.86
CA HIS A 143 2.52 -3.52 28.08
C HIS A 143 1.91 -4.84 27.56
N LEU A 144 2.67 -5.93 27.54
CA LEU A 144 2.20 -7.23 27.02
C LEU A 144 1.02 -7.81 27.80
N THR A 145 0.89 -7.48 29.10
CA THR A 145 -0.20 -7.97 29.95
C THR A 145 -1.46 -7.12 29.87
N ARG A 146 -1.41 -5.96 29.20
CA ARG A 146 -2.53 -5.03 29.07
C ARG A 146 -3.42 -5.35 27.87
N TYR A 147 -4.59 -4.71 27.84
CA TYR A 147 -5.59 -4.83 26.78
C TYR A 147 -5.56 -3.61 25.83
N PRO A 148 -6.00 -3.75 24.55
CA PRO A 148 -5.96 -2.65 23.58
C PRO A 148 -6.62 -1.36 24.02
N HIS A 149 -7.75 -1.43 24.74
CA HIS A 149 -8.48 -0.25 25.23
C HIS A 149 -7.71 0.62 26.24
N GLU A 150 -6.61 0.10 26.81
CA GLU A 150 -5.73 0.83 27.72
C GLU A 150 -4.67 1.67 27.00
N PHE A 151 -4.65 1.67 25.66
CA PHE A 151 -3.64 2.32 24.83
C PHE A 151 -4.19 3.47 23.99
N SER A 152 -3.34 4.46 23.71
CA SER A 152 -3.64 5.50 22.72
C SER A 152 -3.74 4.94 21.30
N GLY A 153 -4.37 5.67 20.37
CA GLY A 153 -4.47 5.27 18.97
C GLY A 153 -3.11 4.93 18.33
N GLY A 154 -2.09 5.75 18.59
CA GLY A 154 -0.74 5.49 18.09
C GLY A 154 -0.06 4.28 18.71
N GLN A 155 -0.33 3.99 19.98
CA GLN A 155 0.17 2.76 20.62
C GLN A 155 -0.54 1.53 20.08
N ARG A 156 -1.87 1.58 19.85
CA ARG A 156 -2.62 0.49 19.19
C ARG A 156 -2.10 0.23 17.77
N GLN A 157 -1.77 1.29 17.02
CA GLN A 157 -1.16 1.14 15.70
C GLN A 157 0.19 0.39 15.78
N ARG A 158 1.03 0.71 16.76
CA ARG A 158 2.30 0.01 16.98
C ARG A 158 2.10 -1.46 17.37
N ILE A 159 1.04 -1.78 18.14
CA ILE A 159 0.65 -3.17 18.44
C ILE A 159 0.26 -3.89 17.13
N GLY A 160 -0.52 -3.24 16.26
CA GLY A 160 -0.88 -3.77 14.94
C GLY A 160 0.34 -4.02 14.03
N ILE A 161 1.32 -3.11 14.06
CA ILE A 161 2.60 -3.28 13.35
C ILE A 161 3.38 -4.47 13.95
N ALA A 162 3.49 -4.57 15.28
CA ALA A 162 4.17 -5.68 15.94
C ALA A 162 3.53 -7.03 15.59
N ARG A 163 2.19 -7.11 15.59
CA ARG A 163 1.43 -8.31 15.16
C ARG A 163 1.77 -8.76 13.74
N ALA A 164 1.88 -7.81 12.81
CA ALA A 164 2.24 -8.12 11.43
C ALA A 164 3.69 -8.57 11.31
N LEU A 165 4.61 -7.89 11.98
CA LEU A 165 6.05 -8.09 11.78
C LEU A 165 6.64 -9.27 12.58
N VAL A 166 6.00 -9.70 13.67
CA VAL A 166 6.45 -10.88 14.44
C VAL A 166 6.48 -12.16 13.59
N MET A 167 5.68 -12.20 12.52
CA MET A 167 5.63 -13.28 11.54
C MET A 167 6.85 -13.31 10.61
N GLN A 168 7.70 -12.26 10.62
CA GLN A 168 8.81 -12.06 9.69
C GLN A 168 8.37 -12.19 8.22
N PRO A 169 7.41 -11.37 7.77
CA PRO A 169 6.90 -11.44 6.40
C PRO A 169 7.94 -10.93 5.39
N ASP A 170 7.79 -11.33 4.13
CA ASP A 170 8.55 -10.77 3.01
C ASP A 170 7.88 -9.50 2.46
N PHE A 171 6.55 -9.41 2.60
CA PHE A 171 5.72 -8.34 2.05
C PHE A 171 4.67 -7.85 3.05
N VAL A 172 4.57 -6.54 3.21
CA VAL A 172 3.60 -5.90 4.11
C VAL A 172 2.76 -4.89 3.33
N ILE A 173 1.44 -5.07 3.42
CA ILE A 173 0.48 -4.08 2.91
C ILE A 173 0.12 -3.15 4.06
N ALA A 174 0.51 -1.88 3.97
CA ALA A 174 0.19 -0.85 4.94
C ALA A 174 -0.98 0.00 4.42
N ASP A 175 -2.20 -0.34 4.82
CA ASP A 175 -3.42 0.33 4.36
C ASP A 175 -3.72 1.53 5.25
N GLU A 176 -3.39 2.73 4.77
CA GLU A 176 -3.54 4.02 5.47
C GLU A 176 -3.06 4.00 6.93
N PRO A 177 -1.85 3.50 7.24
CA PRO A 177 -1.44 3.14 8.59
C PRO A 177 -1.28 4.32 9.55
N ILE A 178 -1.46 5.55 9.07
CA ILE A 178 -1.25 6.78 9.82
C ILE A 178 -2.44 7.76 9.74
N SER A 179 -3.50 7.42 9.00
CA SER A 179 -4.62 8.34 8.72
C SER A 179 -5.33 8.83 9.99
N ALA A 180 -5.49 7.96 10.97
CA ALA A 180 -6.17 8.24 12.25
C ALA A 180 -5.23 8.77 13.36
N LEU A 181 -3.96 9.11 13.04
CA LEU A 181 -2.96 9.48 14.05
C LEU A 181 -2.65 10.98 14.04
N ASP A 182 -2.27 11.52 15.19
CA ASP A 182 -1.75 12.88 15.34
C ASP A 182 -0.43 13.07 14.58
N VAL A 183 -0.13 14.30 14.15
CA VAL A 183 1.04 14.63 13.31
C VAL A 183 2.36 14.11 13.88
N SER A 184 2.60 14.29 15.18
CA SER A 184 3.82 13.82 15.84
C SER A 184 3.95 12.29 15.85
N VAL A 185 2.83 11.60 16.04
CA VAL A 185 2.78 10.13 16.05
C VAL A 185 2.92 9.56 14.63
N ARG A 186 2.35 10.24 13.60
CA ARG A 186 2.54 9.87 12.19
C ARG A 186 4.02 9.77 11.83
N ALA A 187 4.80 10.80 12.16
CA ALA A 187 6.25 10.82 11.87
C ALA A 187 7.00 9.64 12.53
N GLN A 188 6.63 9.30 13.77
CA GLN A 188 7.23 8.19 14.48
C GLN A 188 6.91 6.84 13.82
N VAL A 189 5.65 6.62 13.38
CA VAL A 189 5.24 5.39 12.69
C VAL A 189 5.91 5.27 11.32
N LEU A 190 6.00 6.37 10.56
CA LEU A 190 6.69 6.36 9.26
C LEU A 190 8.18 6.04 9.40
N ASN A 191 8.87 6.66 10.38
CA ASN A 191 10.27 6.36 10.66
C ASN A 191 10.46 4.88 11.08
N LEU A 192 9.52 4.33 11.84
CA LEU A 192 9.52 2.93 12.24
C LEU A 192 9.41 1.99 11.03
N LEU A 193 8.46 2.24 10.13
CA LEU A 193 8.29 1.44 8.91
C LEU A 193 9.53 1.53 8.00
N LYS A 194 10.09 2.73 7.85
CA LYS A 194 11.33 2.95 7.07
C LYS A 194 12.55 2.27 7.69
N LYS A 195 12.63 2.24 9.02
CA LYS A 195 13.64 1.48 9.75
C LYS A 195 13.54 -0.01 9.41
N PHE A 196 12.36 -0.61 9.52
CA PHE A 196 12.15 -2.02 9.20
C PHE A 196 12.42 -2.36 7.73
N GLN A 197 12.07 -1.47 6.79
CA GLN A 197 12.45 -1.65 5.38
C GLN A 197 13.98 -1.80 5.23
N LYS A 198 14.74 -0.88 5.86
CA LYS A 198 16.20 -0.87 5.73
C LYS A 198 16.90 -2.01 6.47
N GLU A 199 16.45 -2.31 7.69
CA GLU A 199 17.13 -3.28 8.56
C GLU A 199 16.74 -4.73 8.24
N LEU A 200 15.48 -4.97 7.84
CA LEU A 200 14.95 -6.30 7.57
C LEU A 200 14.77 -6.60 6.07
N GLY A 201 15.01 -5.62 5.19
CA GLY A 201 14.78 -5.77 3.75
C GLY A 201 13.31 -5.94 3.37
N LEU A 202 12.38 -5.44 4.21
CA LEU A 202 10.95 -5.58 3.99
C LEU A 202 10.49 -4.86 2.74
N THR A 203 9.57 -5.50 2.02
CA THR A 203 8.89 -4.90 0.88
C THR A 203 7.53 -4.38 1.32
N TYR A 204 7.16 -3.17 0.90
CA TYR A 204 5.88 -2.55 1.25
C TYR A 204 5.01 -2.22 0.04
N LEU A 205 3.70 -2.50 0.15
CA LEU A 205 2.68 -1.75 -0.55
C LEU A 205 2.09 -0.74 0.45
N PHE A 206 2.42 0.53 0.29
CA PHE A 206 1.95 1.61 1.16
C PHE A 206 0.76 2.33 0.52
N ILE A 207 -0.42 2.19 1.09
CA ILE A 207 -1.64 2.83 0.60
C ILE A 207 -1.86 4.12 1.38
N ALA A 208 -2.00 5.24 0.68
CA ALA A 208 -2.28 6.54 1.30
C ALA A 208 -3.07 7.47 0.36
N HIS A 209 -3.65 8.51 0.94
CA HIS A 209 -4.26 9.61 0.21
C HIS A 209 -3.43 10.91 0.34
N ASP A 210 -2.48 10.98 1.27
CA ASP A 210 -1.62 12.14 1.52
C ASP A 210 -0.27 11.98 0.81
N LEU A 211 -0.08 12.75 -0.27
CA LEU A 211 1.11 12.73 -1.09
C LEU A 211 2.38 13.23 -0.38
N SER A 212 2.25 14.13 0.61
CA SER A 212 3.42 14.61 1.37
C SER A 212 4.06 13.50 2.18
N VAL A 213 3.24 12.61 2.74
CA VAL A 213 3.67 11.40 3.43
C VAL A 213 4.33 10.40 2.48
N VAL A 214 3.70 10.21 1.33
CA VAL A 214 4.16 9.25 0.32
C VAL A 214 5.53 9.63 -0.24
N ARG A 215 5.79 10.92 -0.47
CA ARG A 215 7.13 11.40 -0.88
C ARG A 215 8.24 11.02 0.11
N PHE A 216 7.91 11.01 1.41
CA PHE A 216 8.90 10.68 2.44
C PHE A 216 9.26 9.19 2.49
N ILE A 217 8.27 8.29 2.28
CA ILE A 217 8.45 6.86 2.54
C ILE A 217 8.73 6.03 1.28
N SER A 218 8.29 6.50 0.11
CA SER A 218 8.23 5.68 -1.11
C SER A 218 9.49 5.74 -1.94
N ASP A 219 9.78 4.64 -2.61
CA ASP A 219 10.76 4.55 -3.69
C ASP A 219 10.07 4.80 -5.05
N ARG A 220 8.88 4.19 -5.27
CA ARG A 220 8.03 4.37 -6.46
C ARG A 220 6.59 4.57 -6.05
N ILE A 221 5.83 5.27 -6.90
CA ILE A 221 4.43 5.62 -6.66
C ILE A 221 3.59 5.25 -7.87
N ALA A 222 2.44 4.60 -7.63
CA ALA A 222 1.35 4.47 -8.58
C ALA A 222 0.18 5.37 -8.18
N VAL A 223 -0.32 6.13 -9.14
CA VAL A 223 -1.51 6.97 -8.99
C VAL A 223 -2.71 6.24 -9.55
N ILE A 224 -3.77 6.08 -8.74
CA ILE A 224 -5.02 5.43 -9.17
C ILE A 224 -6.19 6.42 -9.17
N TYR A 225 -6.95 6.43 -10.26
CA TYR A 225 -8.16 7.21 -10.43
C TYR A 225 -9.32 6.33 -10.85
N LYS A 226 -10.40 6.30 -10.05
CA LYS A 226 -11.64 5.52 -10.34
C LYS A 226 -11.37 4.09 -10.80
N GLY A 227 -10.45 3.41 -10.13
CA GLY A 227 -10.11 2.00 -10.38
C GLY A 227 -9.06 1.76 -11.47
N VAL A 228 -8.53 2.81 -12.10
CA VAL A 228 -7.50 2.71 -13.14
C VAL A 228 -6.18 3.28 -12.63
N ILE A 229 -5.07 2.56 -12.79
CA ILE A 229 -3.72 3.10 -12.59
C ILE A 229 -3.43 4.08 -13.73
N VAL A 230 -3.25 5.35 -13.42
CA VAL A 230 -3.07 6.40 -14.44
C VAL A 230 -1.62 6.82 -14.64
N GLU A 231 -0.78 6.65 -13.62
CA GLU A 231 0.65 6.98 -13.71
C GLU A 231 1.45 6.17 -12.70
N VAL A 232 2.66 5.71 -13.08
CA VAL A 232 3.61 5.02 -12.20
C VAL A 232 5.01 5.55 -12.49
N ALA A 233 5.71 6.04 -11.46
CA ALA A 233 7.10 6.50 -11.61
C ALA A 233 7.88 6.37 -10.29
N GLU A 234 9.19 6.60 -10.34
CA GLU A 234 9.99 6.87 -9.16
C GLU A 234 9.46 8.12 -8.45
N THR A 235 9.61 8.17 -7.13
CA THR A 235 9.01 9.23 -6.30
C THR A 235 9.40 10.63 -6.77
N GLU A 236 10.69 10.92 -6.89
CA GLU A 236 11.13 12.26 -7.28
C GLU A 236 10.79 12.59 -8.74
N GLU A 237 10.78 11.61 -9.64
CA GLU A 237 10.32 11.80 -11.03
C GLU A 237 8.83 12.16 -11.05
N LEU A 238 7.97 11.48 -10.30
CA LEU A 238 6.54 11.77 -10.26
C LEU A 238 6.26 13.18 -9.72
N PHE A 239 6.99 13.62 -8.68
CA PHE A 239 6.79 14.93 -8.07
C PHE A 239 7.30 16.09 -8.93
N ASN A 240 8.43 15.88 -9.63
CA ASN A 240 9.05 16.92 -10.44
C ASN A 240 8.50 16.97 -11.87
N ASN A 241 8.11 15.83 -12.44
CA ASN A 241 7.71 15.69 -13.83
C ASN A 241 6.40 14.89 -14.01
N PRO A 242 5.30 15.21 -13.30
CA PRO A 242 4.02 14.54 -13.47
C PRO A 242 3.47 14.74 -14.88
N ILE A 243 3.07 13.67 -15.54
CA ILE A 243 2.61 13.70 -16.94
C ILE A 243 1.08 13.66 -17.01
N HIS A 244 0.44 12.71 -16.31
CA HIS A 244 -1.01 12.58 -16.38
C HIS A 244 -1.73 13.78 -15.72
N PRO A 245 -2.74 14.38 -16.35
CA PRO A 245 -3.42 15.57 -15.82
C PRO A 245 -4.03 15.39 -14.42
N TYR A 246 -4.52 14.17 -14.11
CA TYR A 246 -4.99 13.86 -12.76
C TYR A 246 -3.87 13.90 -11.73
N THR A 247 -2.70 13.35 -12.04
CA THR A 247 -1.52 13.42 -11.15
C THR A 247 -1.11 14.86 -10.92
N GLN A 248 -1.11 15.68 -11.96
CA GLN A 248 -0.81 17.12 -11.84
C GLN A 248 -1.82 17.85 -10.96
N ALA A 249 -3.11 17.53 -11.09
CA ALA A 249 -4.18 18.07 -10.24
C ALA A 249 -3.96 17.64 -8.77
N LEU A 250 -3.71 16.36 -8.54
CA LEU A 250 -3.50 15.80 -7.21
C LEU A 250 -2.27 16.43 -6.51
N LEU A 251 -1.15 16.56 -7.23
CA LEU A 251 0.06 17.21 -6.72
C LEU A 251 -0.13 18.72 -6.50
N SER A 252 -0.94 19.39 -7.33
CA SER A 252 -1.26 20.79 -7.14
C SER A 252 -2.05 21.06 -5.84
N ALA A 253 -2.68 20.06 -5.26
CA ALA A 253 -3.42 20.17 -3.99
C ALA A 253 -2.52 19.98 -2.75
N VAL A 254 -1.29 19.46 -2.90
CA VAL A 254 -0.35 19.27 -1.77
C VAL A 254 0.07 20.62 -1.19
N PRO A 255 -0.16 20.91 0.12
CA PRO A 255 0.22 22.18 0.71
C PRO A 255 1.72 22.47 0.62
N ILE A 256 2.07 23.71 0.30
CA ILE A 256 3.45 24.19 0.30
C ILE A 256 3.73 24.76 1.71
N PRO A 257 4.81 24.33 2.41
CA PRO A 257 5.10 24.83 3.76
C PRO A 257 5.33 26.35 3.85
N ASP A 258 5.71 27.00 2.73
CA ASP A 258 5.87 28.47 2.65
C ASP A 258 4.51 29.14 2.39
N PRO A 259 4.00 29.96 3.34
CA PRO A 259 2.71 30.64 3.20
C PRO A 259 2.65 31.64 2.02
N ILE A 260 3.79 32.21 1.59
CA ILE A 260 3.85 33.14 0.46
C ILE A 260 3.68 32.38 -0.86
N LEU A 261 4.35 31.26 -0.98
CA LEU A 261 4.25 30.39 -2.15
C LEU A 261 2.87 29.69 -2.21
N GLU A 262 2.33 29.26 -1.08
CA GLU A 262 1.00 28.65 -1.00
C GLU A 262 -0.10 29.61 -1.49
N ARG A 263 -0.04 30.90 -1.13
CA ARG A 263 -1.01 31.92 -1.62
C ARG A 263 -0.94 32.18 -3.14
N LYS A 264 0.20 31.93 -3.76
CA LYS A 264 0.40 32.10 -5.22
C LYS A 264 0.11 30.83 -6.02
N LYS A 265 -0.15 29.74 -5.35
CA LYS A 265 -0.35 28.42 -5.94
C LYS A 265 -1.66 28.39 -6.72
N VAL A 266 -1.60 27.90 -7.94
CA VAL A 266 -2.77 27.69 -8.79
C VAL A 266 -3.16 26.23 -8.69
N LEU A 267 -4.36 25.95 -8.18
CA LEU A 267 -4.91 24.59 -8.13
C LEU A 267 -5.33 24.17 -9.55
N LYS A 268 -4.86 23.00 -9.96
CA LYS A 268 -5.30 22.38 -11.20
C LYS A 268 -6.53 21.54 -10.91
N VAL A 269 -7.54 21.64 -11.76
CA VAL A 269 -8.74 20.79 -11.70
C VAL A 269 -8.64 19.77 -12.83
N TYR A 270 -8.83 18.50 -12.49
CA TYR A 270 -8.86 17.44 -13.47
C TYR A 270 -10.27 17.26 -14.04
N ASP A 271 -10.38 17.35 -15.37
CA ASP A 271 -11.61 17.05 -16.09
C ASP A 271 -11.41 15.78 -16.95
N PRO A 272 -12.09 14.67 -16.62
CA PRO A 272 -11.98 13.44 -17.40
C PRO A 272 -12.44 13.57 -18.86
N SER A 273 -13.28 14.55 -19.17
CA SER A 273 -13.82 14.74 -20.54
C SER A 273 -12.76 15.22 -21.55
N GLN A 274 -11.58 15.63 -21.06
CA GLN A 274 -10.45 16.00 -21.93
C GLN A 274 -9.85 14.79 -22.66
N HIS A 275 -10.17 13.55 -22.23
CA HIS A 275 -9.68 12.33 -22.82
C HIS A 275 -10.72 11.69 -23.73
N ASP A 276 -10.33 11.32 -24.94
CA ASP A 276 -11.13 10.50 -25.85
C ASP A 276 -10.76 9.02 -25.69
N TYR A 277 -11.18 8.42 -24.56
CA TYR A 277 -10.93 7.01 -24.27
C TYR A 277 -12.04 6.07 -24.80
N GLU A 278 -13.08 6.62 -25.43
CA GLU A 278 -14.14 5.83 -26.06
C GLU A 278 -13.73 5.34 -27.44
N THR A 279 -13.18 6.24 -28.27
CA THR A 279 -12.78 5.94 -29.63
C THR A 279 -11.31 5.53 -29.74
N ASP A 280 -10.41 6.18 -28.97
CA ASP A 280 -8.97 5.87 -28.92
C ASP A 280 -8.63 5.24 -27.56
N LYS A 281 -8.61 3.89 -27.50
CA LYS A 281 -8.45 3.12 -26.26
C LYS A 281 -7.07 3.38 -25.62
N PRO A 282 -7.04 3.77 -24.35
CA PRO A 282 -5.77 4.00 -23.65
C PRO A 282 -5.09 2.70 -23.23
N SER A 283 -3.78 2.77 -23.04
CA SER A 283 -2.94 1.72 -22.49
C SER A 283 -1.87 2.32 -21.60
N MET A 284 -1.28 1.48 -20.73
CA MET A 284 -0.13 1.90 -19.92
C MET A 284 1.13 1.87 -20.80
N VAL A 285 1.75 3.03 -21.00
CA VAL A 285 2.92 3.19 -21.88
C VAL A 285 4.08 3.78 -21.08
N GLU A 286 5.27 3.22 -21.26
CA GLU A 286 6.52 3.80 -20.73
C GLU A 286 6.91 5.02 -21.57
N ILE A 287 6.79 6.20 -20.97
CA ILE A 287 7.10 7.48 -21.63
C ILE A 287 8.58 7.85 -21.45
N ARG A 288 9.13 7.55 -20.26
CA ARG A 288 10.56 7.67 -19.91
C ARG A 288 10.98 6.41 -19.16
N PRO A 289 12.27 6.10 -19.04
CA PRO A 289 12.71 4.93 -18.28
C PRO A 289 12.10 4.88 -16.88
N GLY A 290 11.31 3.83 -16.58
CA GLY A 290 10.62 3.65 -15.31
C GLY A 290 9.40 4.54 -15.08
N HIS A 291 9.01 5.40 -16.02
CA HIS A 291 7.86 6.29 -15.93
C HIS A 291 6.75 5.87 -16.89
N TYR A 292 5.69 5.31 -16.36
CA TYR A 292 4.56 4.74 -17.10
C TYR A 292 3.34 5.62 -16.94
N VAL A 293 2.60 5.86 -18.03
CA VAL A 293 1.41 6.71 -18.05
C VAL A 293 0.29 6.03 -18.83
N TRP A 294 -0.94 6.13 -18.34
CA TRP A 294 -2.14 5.66 -19.01
C TRP A 294 -2.58 6.68 -20.04
N VAL A 295 -2.36 6.36 -21.32
CA VAL A 295 -2.54 7.28 -22.45
C VAL A 295 -3.12 6.57 -23.67
N ASN A 296 -3.86 7.33 -24.50
CA ASN A 296 -4.22 6.94 -25.86
C ASN A 296 -3.14 7.37 -26.87
N GLN A 297 -3.30 7.02 -28.15
CA GLN A 297 -2.33 7.30 -29.20
C GLN A 297 -2.12 8.82 -29.43
N ALA A 298 -3.18 9.59 -29.39
CA ALA A 298 -3.11 11.05 -29.56
C ALA A 298 -2.35 11.74 -28.44
N GLU A 299 -2.56 11.31 -27.19
CA GLU A 299 -1.86 11.81 -26.02
C GLU A 299 -0.39 11.40 -26.00
N LEU A 300 -0.09 10.15 -26.37
CA LEU A 300 1.26 9.64 -26.50
C LEU A 300 2.08 10.51 -27.45
N ALA A 301 1.54 10.81 -28.63
CA ALA A 301 2.21 11.68 -29.62
C ALA A 301 2.44 13.10 -29.09
N ARG A 302 1.54 13.64 -28.25
CA ARG A 302 1.68 14.95 -27.62
C ARG A 302 2.77 14.96 -26.55
N TYR A 303 2.79 13.94 -25.68
CA TYR A 303 3.77 13.86 -24.59
C TYR A 303 5.19 13.62 -25.11
N GLN A 304 5.35 12.80 -26.14
CA GLN A 304 6.64 12.58 -26.80
C GLN A 304 7.21 13.87 -27.46
N LYS A 305 6.35 14.72 -28.05
CA LYS A 305 6.78 15.99 -28.62
C LYS A 305 7.18 17.04 -27.55
N GLY A 306 6.60 16.97 -26.37
CA GLY A 306 6.95 17.85 -25.25
C GLY A 306 8.21 17.44 -24.50
N LEU A 307 8.82 16.32 -24.84
CA LEU A 307 10.05 15.80 -24.25
C LEU A 307 11.32 16.18 -25.05
N ASN A 308 11.15 16.70 -26.29
CA ASN A 308 12.20 17.24 -27.14
C ASN A 308 12.23 18.78 -27.00
#